data_c343a78f403a5803e44a347ca2617c12
#
_entry.id   c343a78f403a5803e44a347ca2617c12
#
_cell.length_a   1.000
_cell.length_b   1.000
_cell.length_c   1.000
_cell.angle_alpha   90.00
_cell.angle_beta   90.00
_cell.angle_gamma   90.00
#
_symmetry.space_group_name_H-M   'P 1'
#
loop_
_entity.id
_entity.type
_entity.pdbx_description
1 polymer ?
#
loop_
_entity_poly.entity_id
_entity_poly.type
_entity_poly.pdbx_seq_one_letter_code
_entity_poly.pdbx_strand_id
1 'polypeptide(L)'
;MWFPYQKGGEFRRWYGNHEYVVFYYDDGKELIDLVTKKYPRISDPEFIIKNRDWYFKIGLTWSTLSSGLLGVRFCPGGFIFDAKGSMAFTSGNGTNLFFVIALLNSVVAMDYLDVLAPTMDFNIVALKALPIIERDVDVVNTVASSCTNISKIDWDSYQTSWDFKRHPLI
;
A
#
# COMPACT_ATOMS: atom_id res chain seq x y z
N MET A 1 -8.31 20.00 -4.93
CA MET A 1 -6.99 19.79 -4.30
C MET A 1 -6.44 18.46 -4.78
N TRP A 2 -5.12 18.36 -5.03
CA TRP A 2 -4.47 17.11 -5.46
C TRP A 2 -3.91 16.39 -4.23
N PHE A 3 -4.13 15.09 -4.18
CA PHE A 3 -3.64 14.23 -3.09
C PHE A 3 -2.79 13.10 -3.65
N PRO A 4 -1.81 12.61 -2.89
CA PRO A 4 -1.06 11.41 -3.20
C PRO A 4 -1.97 10.20 -3.41
N TYR A 5 -1.61 9.35 -4.38
CA TYR A 5 -2.46 8.24 -4.78
C TYR A 5 -1.68 6.92 -4.91
N GLN A 6 -2.13 5.91 -4.20
CA GLN A 6 -1.56 4.56 -4.27
C GLN A 6 -2.21 3.79 -5.41
N LYS A 7 -1.42 3.48 -6.43
CA LYS A 7 -1.87 2.74 -7.61
C LYS A 7 -1.13 1.43 -7.84
N GLY A 8 -0.30 1.01 -6.92
CA GLY A 8 0.62 -0.10 -7.12
C GLY A 8 1.92 0.36 -7.77
N GLY A 9 2.37 -0.32 -8.80
CA GLY A 9 3.63 -0.03 -9.50
C GLY A 9 4.53 -1.26 -9.55
N GLU A 10 5.79 -1.07 -9.92
CA GLU A 10 6.79 -2.12 -10.02
C GLU A 10 7.10 -2.78 -8.67
N PHE A 11 7.81 -3.91 -8.72
CA PHE A 11 8.22 -4.59 -7.51
C PHE A 11 9.14 -3.71 -6.65
N ARG A 12 8.69 -3.43 -5.44
CA ARG A 12 9.47 -2.72 -4.43
C ARG A 12 8.98 -3.14 -3.04
N ARG A 13 9.91 -3.34 -2.12
CA ARG A 13 9.64 -3.66 -0.71
C ARG A 13 9.88 -2.43 0.17
N TRP A 14 9.25 -2.42 1.33
CA TRP A 14 9.43 -1.53 2.46
C TRP A 14 8.92 -0.11 2.25
N TYR A 15 9.28 0.62 1.18
CA TYR A 15 8.86 1.99 0.93
C TYR A 15 8.98 2.36 -0.56
N GLY A 16 8.13 3.30 -1.04
CA GLY A 16 8.21 3.87 -2.39
C GLY A 16 6.98 3.62 -3.27
N ASN A 17 7.13 3.86 -4.58
CA ASN A 17 6.06 3.88 -5.59
C ASN A 17 5.01 4.97 -5.30
N HIS A 18 5.45 6.12 -4.80
CA HIS A 18 4.63 7.29 -4.52
C HIS A 18 4.69 8.29 -5.70
N GLU A 19 4.20 7.89 -6.88
CA GLU A 19 4.39 8.63 -8.13
C GLU A 19 3.11 9.32 -8.60
N TYR A 20 1.97 8.90 -8.09
CA TYR A 20 0.67 9.34 -8.61
C TYR A 20 -0.02 10.32 -7.67
N VAL A 21 -0.81 11.20 -8.27
CA VAL A 21 -1.74 12.07 -7.57
C VAL A 21 -3.14 11.93 -8.15
N VAL A 22 -4.14 12.20 -7.32
CA VAL A 22 -5.55 12.24 -7.72
C VAL A 22 -6.18 13.55 -7.28
N PHE A 23 -7.04 14.11 -8.13
CA PHE A 23 -7.82 15.26 -7.75
C PHE A 23 -8.99 14.83 -6.86
N TYR A 24 -8.98 15.28 -5.62
CA TYR A 24 -9.99 14.95 -4.61
C TYR A 24 -10.28 16.20 -3.80
N TYR A 25 -11.26 16.97 -4.26
CA TYR A 25 -11.70 18.22 -3.62
C TYR A 25 -13.13 18.03 -3.14
N ASP A 26 -13.49 18.71 -2.04
CA ASP A 26 -14.82 18.67 -1.46
C ASP A 26 -15.33 17.24 -1.27
N ASP A 27 -14.52 16.45 -0.55
CA ASP A 27 -14.74 15.01 -0.29
C ASP A 27 -14.99 14.16 -1.55
N GLY A 28 -14.33 14.55 -2.66
CA GLY A 28 -14.42 13.84 -3.92
C GLY A 28 -15.68 14.09 -4.73
N LYS A 29 -16.37 15.19 -4.49
CA LYS A 29 -17.64 15.53 -5.17
C LYS A 29 -17.56 15.42 -6.69
N GLU A 30 -16.55 16.04 -7.31
CA GLU A 30 -16.37 15.93 -8.77
C GLU A 30 -16.18 14.48 -9.23
N LEU A 31 -15.43 13.68 -8.46
CA LEU A 31 -15.22 12.28 -8.78
C LEU A 31 -16.52 11.48 -8.67
N ILE A 32 -17.32 11.76 -7.64
CA ILE A 32 -18.66 11.18 -7.45
C ILE A 32 -19.59 11.57 -8.61
N ASP A 33 -19.62 12.84 -8.98
CA ASP A 33 -20.43 13.33 -10.09
C ASP A 33 -20.04 12.68 -11.42
N LEU A 34 -18.73 12.54 -11.68
CA LEU A 34 -18.20 11.85 -12.85
C LEU A 34 -18.60 10.37 -12.88
N VAL A 35 -18.49 9.67 -11.75
CA VAL A 35 -18.87 8.25 -11.62
C VAL A 35 -20.37 8.10 -11.85
N THR A 36 -21.19 8.91 -11.22
CA THR A 36 -22.66 8.89 -11.37
C THR A 36 -23.07 9.14 -12.82
N LYS A 37 -22.45 10.11 -13.48
CA LYS A 37 -22.68 10.41 -14.91
C LYS A 37 -22.25 9.28 -15.83
N LYS A 38 -21.09 8.66 -15.55
CA LYS A 38 -20.51 7.59 -16.38
C LYS A 38 -21.24 6.26 -16.21
N TYR A 39 -21.75 6.01 -15.01
CA TYR A 39 -22.42 4.76 -14.65
C TYR A 39 -23.82 4.99 -14.08
N PRO A 40 -24.78 5.47 -14.88
CA PRO A 40 -26.11 5.89 -14.40
C PRO A 40 -26.96 4.75 -13.82
N ARG A 41 -26.54 3.49 -14.01
CA ARG A 41 -27.20 2.31 -13.45
C ARG A 41 -26.70 1.97 -12.04
N ILE A 42 -25.62 2.60 -11.60
CA ILE A 42 -25.06 2.39 -10.25
C ILE A 42 -25.69 3.44 -9.34
N SER A 43 -26.55 2.98 -8.43
CA SER A 43 -27.28 3.87 -7.48
C SER A 43 -26.35 4.43 -6.40
N ASP A 44 -25.28 3.73 -6.06
CA ASP A 44 -24.34 4.11 -5.03
C ASP A 44 -22.93 4.29 -5.61
N PRO A 45 -22.39 5.53 -5.66
CA PRO A 45 -21.03 5.80 -6.13
C PRO A 45 -19.95 5.03 -5.37
N GLU A 46 -20.20 4.63 -4.11
CA GLU A 46 -19.24 3.85 -3.31
C GLU A 46 -18.98 2.45 -3.87
N PHE A 47 -19.83 1.98 -4.76
CA PHE A 47 -19.54 0.75 -5.50
C PHE A 47 -18.28 0.88 -6.38
N ILE A 48 -17.98 2.07 -6.86
CA ILE A 48 -16.79 2.38 -7.68
C ILE A 48 -15.69 3.03 -6.81
N ILE A 49 -16.06 4.04 -6.00
CA ILE A 49 -15.13 4.78 -5.13
C ILE A 49 -15.20 4.16 -3.75
N LYS A 50 -14.45 3.06 -3.57
CA LYS A 50 -14.55 2.21 -2.37
C LYS A 50 -13.68 2.71 -1.23
N ASN A 51 -14.09 2.32 -0.01
CA ASN A 51 -13.26 2.44 1.20
C ASN A 51 -12.85 3.88 1.56
N ARG A 52 -13.70 4.86 1.31
CA ARG A 52 -13.44 6.29 1.59
C ARG A 52 -13.10 6.56 3.04
N ASP A 53 -13.71 5.83 3.97
CA ASP A 53 -13.43 5.92 5.42
C ASP A 53 -11.98 5.55 5.80
N TRP A 54 -11.26 4.90 4.88
CA TRP A 54 -9.88 4.47 5.06
C TRP A 54 -8.86 5.36 4.35
N TYR A 55 -9.31 6.35 3.59
CA TYR A 55 -8.43 7.31 2.94
C TYR A 55 -7.63 8.10 3.97
N PHE A 56 -6.44 8.54 3.59
CA PHE A 56 -5.52 9.34 4.38
C PHE A 56 -4.90 8.66 5.60
N LYS A 57 -5.28 7.43 5.91
CA LYS A 57 -4.74 6.68 7.05
C LYS A 57 -3.40 6.04 6.72
N ILE A 58 -2.57 5.90 7.75
CA ILE A 58 -1.32 5.15 7.67
C ILE A 58 -1.64 3.66 7.50
N GLY A 59 -0.89 2.98 6.63
CA GLY A 59 -1.10 1.56 6.37
C GLY A 59 0.04 0.90 5.61
N LEU A 60 -0.23 -0.30 5.13
CA LEU A 60 0.64 -1.03 4.22
C LEU A 60 0.00 -1.09 2.84
N THR A 61 0.81 -1.03 1.79
CA THR A 61 0.32 -1.12 0.41
C THR A 61 1.14 -2.11 -0.40
N TRP A 62 0.53 -2.69 -1.42
CA TRP A 62 1.20 -3.57 -2.39
C TRP A 62 0.55 -3.44 -3.77
N SER A 63 1.27 -3.89 -4.78
CA SER A 63 0.73 -4.05 -6.13
C SER A 63 0.00 -5.38 -6.21
N THR A 64 -1.30 -5.38 -6.52
CA THR A 64 -2.07 -6.63 -6.60
C THR A 64 -1.61 -7.51 -7.74
N LEU A 65 -1.13 -6.93 -8.83
CA LEU A 65 -0.57 -7.66 -9.96
C LEU A 65 0.96 -7.52 -9.95
N SER A 66 1.65 -8.64 -9.89
CA SER A 66 3.11 -8.70 -9.98
C SER A 66 3.53 -9.95 -10.74
N SER A 67 4.51 -9.82 -11.63
CA SER A 67 5.09 -10.95 -12.36
C SER A 67 6.09 -11.77 -11.54
N GLY A 68 6.26 -11.47 -10.28
CA GLY A 68 7.24 -12.10 -9.41
C GLY A 68 6.79 -12.12 -7.96
N LEU A 69 7.63 -11.65 -7.08
CA LEU A 69 7.41 -11.69 -5.64
C LEU A 69 6.41 -10.63 -5.17
N LEU A 70 5.73 -10.89 -4.05
CA LEU A 70 5.02 -9.87 -3.31
C LEU A 70 6.00 -8.82 -2.76
N GLY A 71 5.70 -7.55 -2.98
CA GLY A 71 6.43 -6.41 -2.41
C GLY A 71 5.49 -5.52 -1.62
N VAL A 72 5.57 -5.59 -0.30
CA VAL A 72 4.76 -4.77 0.60
C VAL A 72 5.55 -3.56 1.06
N ARG A 73 4.91 -2.39 1.01
CA ARG A 73 5.49 -1.09 1.34
C ARG A 73 4.71 -0.42 2.46
N PHE A 74 5.40 0.31 3.31
CA PHE A 74 4.80 1.22 4.27
C PHE A 74 4.24 2.44 3.52
N CYS A 75 3.00 2.77 3.78
CA CYS A 75 2.33 3.94 3.25
C CYS A 75 2.09 4.94 4.37
N PRO A 76 2.73 6.13 4.35
CA PRO A 76 2.44 7.19 5.29
C PRO A 76 1.01 7.70 5.10
N GLY A 77 0.50 8.43 6.09
CA GLY A 77 -0.82 9.06 5.98
C GLY A 77 -0.89 10.08 4.84
N GLY A 78 -2.11 10.45 4.45
CA GLY A 78 -2.35 11.46 3.43
C GLY A 78 -2.57 10.90 2.02
N PHE A 79 -2.60 9.58 1.85
CA PHE A 79 -2.82 8.92 0.56
C PHE A 79 -4.28 8.49 0.36
N ILE A 80 -4.71 8.57 -0.89
CA ILE A 80 -5.89 7.89 -1.42
C ILE A 80 -5.41 6.63 -2.15
N PHE A 81 -6.24 5.60 -2.26
CA PHE A 81 -5.87 4.33 -2.87
C PHE A 81 -7.03 3.69 -3.65
N ASP A 82 -6.70 2.75 -4.52
CA ASP A 82 -7.66 1.93 -5.27
C ASP A 82 -7.36 0.42 -5.16
N ALA A 83 -8.11 -0.36 -5.93
CA ALA A 83 -7.97 -1.82 -5.94
C ALA A 83 -6.61 -2.31 -6.50
N LYS A 84 -5.87 -1.50 -7.24
CA LYS A 84 -4.57 -1.88 -7.81
C LYS A 84 -3.41 -1.56 -6.86
N GLY A 85 -3.57 -0.50 -6.07
CA GLY A 85 -2.71 -0.17 -4.95
C GLY A 85 -3.39 -0.51 -3.63
N SER A 86 -3.79 -1.77 -3.48
CA SER A 86 -4.49 -2.24 -2.27
C SER A 86 -3.77 -1.85 -1.00
N MET A 87 -4.54 -1.56 0.04
CA MET A 87 -4.00 -1.21 1.35
C MET A 87 -4.53 -2.11 2.45
N ALA A 88 -3.71 -2.30 3.47
CA ALA A 88 -4.06 -2.92 4.74
C ALA A 88 -3.80 -1.95 5.89
N PHE A 89 -4.67 -2.01 6.89
CA PHE A 89 -4.65 -1.14 8.06
C PHE A 89 -4.70 -1.98 9.33
N THR A 90 -4.17 -1.46 10.43
CA THR A 90 -4.36 -2.07 11.74
C THR A 90 -5.60 -1.48 12.42
N SER A 91 -6.40 -2.34 13.02
CA SER A 91 -7.61 -1.95 13.75
C SER A 91 -7.28 -1.62 15.20
N GLY A 92 -6.50 -0.56 15.46
CA GLY A 92 -6.23 -0.12 16.84
C GLY A 92 -5.18 -0.96 17.61
N ASN A 93 -5.24 -0.98 18.87
CA ASN A 93 -4.28 -1.30 19.92
C ASN A 93 -3.55 -2.65 19.87
N GLY A 94 -2.71 -2.95 18.90
CA GLY A 94 -1.91 -4.14 19.12
C GLY A 94 -1.02 -4.58 17.97
N THR A 95 -1.55 -4.73 16.79
CA THR A 95 -0.72 -5.24 15.69
C THR A 95 0.12 -4.11 15.11
N ASN A 96 1.42 -4.20 15.30
CA ASN A 96 2.35 -3.23 14.77
C ASN A 96 2.50 -3.42 13.25
N LEU A 97 2.33 -2.34 12.48
CA LEU A 97 2.49 -2.35 11.02
C LEU A 97 3.87 -2.87 10.58
N PHE A 98 4.91 -2.61 11.38
CA PHE A 98 6.26 -3.09 11.08
C PHE A 98 6.40 -4.61 11.25
N PHE A 99 5.69 -5.23 12.18
CA PHE A 99 5.64 -6.68 12.29
C PHE A 99 4.95 -7.30 11.06
N VAL A 100 3.83 -6.74 10.67
CA VAL A 100 3.06 -7.24 9.52
C VAL A 100 3.84 -7.06 8.21
N ILE A 101 4.49 -5.92 8.00
CA ILE A 101 5.29 -5.71 6.78
C ILE A 101 6.49 -6.64 6.72
N ALA A 102 7.12 -6.96 7.87
CA ALA A 102 8.21 -7.95 7.94
C ALA A 102 7.71 -9.33 7.55
N LEU A 103 6.58 -9.77 8.12
CA LEU A 103 5.95 -11.05 7.78
C LEU A 103 5.64 -11.12 6.28
N LEU A 104 4.94 -10.13 5.74
CA LEU A 104 4.50 -10.13 4.34
C LEU A 104 5.66 -10.03 3.33
N ASN A 105 6.80 -9.46 3.72
CA ASN A 105 8.01 -9.41 2.91
C ASN A 105 8.95 -10.60 3.12
N SER A 106 8.61 -11.56 3.99
CA SER A 106 9.43 -12.72 4.29
C SER A 106 9.33 -13.81 3.22
N VAL A 107 10.32 -14.67 3.16
CA VAL A 107 10.29 -15.87 2.32
C VAL A 107 9.18 -16.82 2.74
N VAL A 108 8.90 -16.91 4.05
CA VAL A 108 7.83 -17.77 4.60
C VAL A 108 6.47 -17.35 4.05
N ALA A 109 6.16 -16.04 4.02
CA ALA A 109 4.91 -15.56 3.44
C ALA A 109 4.81 -15.92 1.94
N MET A 110 5.91 -15.84 1.20
CA MET A 110 5.94 -16.23 -0.21
C MET A 110 5.67 -17.71 -0.41
N ASP A 111 6.31 -18.59 0.38
CA ASP A 111 6.06 -20.04 0.32
C ASP A 111 4.58 -20.38 0.56
N TYR A 112 3.93 -19.70 1.51
CA TYR A 112 2.49 -19.84 1.72
C TYR A 112 1.68 -19.30 0.54
N LEU A 113 2.03 -18.16 0.00
CA LEU A 113 1.30 -17.52 -1.10
C LEU A 113 1.43 -18.30 -2.40
N ASP A 114 2.53 -18.97 -2.66
CA ASP A 114 2.70 -19.86 -3.81
C ASP A 114 1.68 -21.01 -3.81
N VAL A 115 1.20 -21.40 -2.63
CA VAL A 115 0.13 -22.39 -2.47
C VAL A 115 -1.26 -21.75 -2.47
N LEU A 116 -1.43 -20.63 -1.76
CA LEU A 116 -2.75 -19.99 -1.57
C LEU A 116 -3.20 -19.15 -2.77
N ALA A 117 -2.27 -18.59 -3.50
CA ALA A 117 -2.49 -17.73 -4.66
C ALA A 117 -1.48 -18.04 -5.78
N PRO A 118 -1.56 -19.21 -6.42
CA PRO A 118 -0.61 -19.65 -7.44
C PRO A 118 -0.73 -18.86 -8.76
N THR A 119 -1.10 -17.60 -8.66
CA THR A 119 -1.27 -16.66 -9.78
C THR A 119 -0.49 -15.40 -9.51
N MET A 120 -0.35 -14.54 -10.52
CA MET A 120 0.30 -13.23 -10.38
C MET A 120 -0.58 -12.19 -9.64
N ASP A 121 -1.70 -12.60 -9.05
CA ASP A 121 -2.64 -11.70 -8.36
C ASP A 121 -2.57 -11.93 -6.84
N PHE A 122 -1.84 -11.07 -6.16
CA PHE A 122 -1.77 -11.02 -4.69
C PHE A 122 -3.01 -10.32 -4.12
N ASN A 123 -4.15 -10.99 -4.21
CA ASN A 123 -5.40 -10.46 -3.72
C ASN A 123 -5.49 -10.48 -2.19
N ILE A 124 -6.41 -9.68 -1.68
CA ILE A 124 -6.58 -9.47 -0.23
C ILE A 124 -7.00 -10.72 0.53
N VAL A 125 -7.67 -11.66 -0.15
CA VAL A 125 -8.15 -12.91 0.46
C VAL A 125 -6.98 -13.82 0.77
N ALA A 126 -6.03 -13.98 -0.16
CA ALA A 126 -4.83 -14.76 0.04
C ALA A 126 -3.95 -14.18 1.16
N LEU A 127 -3.76 -12.86 1.18
CA LEU A 127 -2.97 -12.22 2.24
C LEU A 127 -3.61 -12.37 3.64
N LYS A 128 -4.94 -12.31 3.73
CA LYS A 128 -5.67 -12.50 5.00
C LYS A 128 -5.62 -13.95 5.51
N ALA A 129 -5.36 -14.91 4.64
CA ALA A 129 -5.24 -16.32 5.01
C ALA A 129 -3.87 -16.67 5.63
N LEU A 130 -2.88 -15.77 5.54
CA LEU A 130 -1.57 -15.99 6.14
C LEU A 130 -1.66 -16.02 7.67
N PRO A 131 -1.06 -17.01 8.33
CA PRO A 131 -1.05 -17.06 9.78
C PRO A 131 -0.12 -15.99 10.36
N ILE A 132 -0.61 -15.22 11.32
CA ILE A 132 0.19 -14.24 12.07
C ILE A 132 0.53 -14.86 13.41
N ILE A 133 1.78 -15.21 13.62
CA ILE A 133 2.31 -15.74 14.88
C ILE A 133 3.28 -14.69 15.43
N GLU A 134 2.84 -13.96 16.43
CA GLU A 134 3.64 -12.90 17.04
C GLU A 134 4.70 -13.51 17.96
N ARG A 135 5.96 -13.35 17.58
CA ARG A 135 7.13 -13.73 18.37
C ARG A 135 8.23 -12.70 18.18
N ASP A 136 8.96 -12.39 19.25
CA ASP A 136 10.07 -11.43 19.26
C ASP A 136 9.70 -10.08 18.60
N VAL A 137 8.48 -9.60 18.87
CA VAL A 137 7.81 -8.49 18.19
C VAL A 137 8.68 -7.22 18.18
N ASP A 138 9.32 -6.89 19.29
CA ASP A 138 10.15 -5.68 19.40
C ASP A 138 11.39 -5.74 18.50
N VAL A 139 12.01 -6.90 18.39
CA VAL A 139 13.17 -7.11 17.52
C VAL A 139 12.75 -7.00 16.07
N VAL A 140 11.67 -7.68 15.70
CA VAL A 140 11.13 -7.65 14.32
C VAL A 140 10.73 -6.23 13.93
N ASN A 141 10.06 -5.49 14.82
CA ASN A 141 9.67 -4.10 14.58
C ASN A 141 10.87 -3.19 14.35
N THR A 142 11.92 -3.34 15.17
CA THR A 142 13.14 -2.54 15.05
C THR A 142 13.82 -2.78 13.69
N VAL A 143 13.96 -4.04 13.30
CA VAL A 143 14.56 -4.40 12.00
C VAL A 143 13.71 -3.91 10.83
N ALA A 144 12.39 -4.15 10.87
CA ALA A 144 11.48 -3.73 9.80
C ALA A 144 11.41 -2.20 9.65
N SER A 145 11.42 -1.48 10.77
CA SER A 145 11.50 -0.01 10.76
C SER A 145 12.78 0.47 10.11
N SER A 146 13.91 -0.16 10.44
CA SER A 146 15.21 0.14 9.84
C SER A 146 15.21 -0.12 8.32
N CYS A 147 14.68 -1.27 7.88
CA CYS A 147 14.53 -1.59 6.46
C CYS A 147 13.65 -0.57 5.72
N THR A 148 12.55 -0.16 6.35
CA THR A 148 11.64 0.86 5.81
C THR A 148 12.36 2.20 5.66
N ASN A 149 13.14 2.60 6.66
CA ASN A 149 13.91 3.86 6.62
C ASN A 149 15.01 3.82 5.54
N ILE A 150 15.74 2.73 5.42
CA ILE A 150 16.76 2.56 4.36
C ILE A 150 16.09 2.66 2.98
N SER A 151 14.96 1.98 2.78
CA SER A 151 14.23 2.02 1.52
C SER A 151 13.63 3.41 1.23
N LYS A 152 13.26 4.16 2.27
CA LYS A 152 12.82 5.55 2.13
C LYS A 152 13.98 6.44 1.69
N ILE A 153 15.14 6.34 2.32
CA ILE A 153 16.34 7.10 1.94
C ILE A 153 16.73 6.81 0.48
N ASP A 154 16.68 5.54 0.07
CA ASP A 154 16.90 5.14 -1.32
C ASP A 154 15.87 5.78 -2.25
N TRP A 155 14.59 5.68 -1.94
CA TRP A 155 13.51 6.28 -2.73
C TRP A 155 13.68 7.80 -2.88
N ASP A 156 14.00 8.48 -1.79
CA ASP A 156 14.15 9.95 -1.75
C ASP A 156 15.45 10.43 -2.41
N SER A 157 16.33 9.51 -2.80
CA SER A 157 17.53 9.84 -3.58
C SER A 157 17.25 10.00 -5.09
N TYR A 158 16.05 9.69 -5.55
CA TYR A 158 15.64 9.81 -6.95
C TYR A 158 14.61 10.92 -7.15
N GLN A 159 14.65 11.57 -8.31
CA GLN A 159 13.77 12.68 -8.70
C GLN A 159 12.28 12.29 -8.78
N THR A 160 11.95 11.01 -8.76
CA THR A 160 10.58 10.51 -8.67
C THR A 160 9.96 10.69 -7.29
N SER A 161 10.78 10.89 -6.27
CA SER A 161 10.29 11.21 -4.93
C SER A 161 9.95 12.68 -4.79
N TRP A 162 8.84 12.97 -4.11
CA TRP A 162 8.49 14.36 -3.75
C TRP A 162 9.37 14.94 -2.64
N ASP A 163 10.05 14.07 -1.87
CA ASP A 163 11.01 14.43 -0.83
C ASP A 163 12.46 14.54 -1.37
N PHE A 164 12.64 14.38 -2.70
CA PHE A 164 13.96 14.49 -3.32
C PHE A 164 14.60 15.86 -3.06
N LYS A 165 15.81 15.83 -2.56
CA LYS A 165 16.61 17.05 -2.32
C LYS A 165 17.82 17.13 -3.23
N ARG A 166 18.57 16.04 -3.30
CA ARG A 166 19.75 15.89 -4.16
C ARG A 166 20.11 14.42 -4.32
N HIS A 167 20.79 14.12 -5.41
CA HIS A 167 21.34 12.78 -5.61
C HIS A 167 22.52 12.53 -4.64
N PRO A 168 22.62 11.35 -4.01
CA PRO A 168 23.65 11.08 -2.99
C PRO A 168 25.08 11.09 -3.53
N LEU A 169 25.28 10.99 -4.86
CA LEU A 169 26.59 11.02 -5.50
C LEU A 169 27.03 12.45 -5.95
N ILE A 170 26.22 13.47 -5.67
CA ILE A 170 26.50 14.87 -6.05
C ILE A 170 26.58 15.73 -4.76
#